data_8417e590ae018f7165df35f9ee9886ee
#
_entry.id   8417e590ae018f7165df35f9ee9886ee
#
_cell.length_a   1.000
_cell.length_b   1.000
_cell.length_c   1.000
_cell.angle_alpha   90.00
_cell.angle_beta   90.00
_cell.angle_gamma   90.00
#
_symmetry.space_group_name_H-M   'P 1'
#
loop_
_entity.id
_entity.type
_entity.pdbx_description
1 polymer ?
#
loop_
_entity_poly.entity_id
_entity_poly.type
_entity_poly.pdbx_seq_one_letter_code
_entity_poly.pdbx_strand_id
1 'polypeptide(L)'
;MSAKTESPVRLAAETWESLFRAQVAVMRRLQAGPAFKGLAINEYDVLFTLSRCPSGWLRQNELNDHVLLSQSSLSRLVERLEKRGLVERMPSPNDGRGVLVRLTEAGGELQKQIGREHVRDIAALVVPALTAAEQQELLRLTEKLRASVASR
;
A
#
# COMPACT_ATOMS: atom_id res chain seq x y z
N MET A 1 -3.65 6.99 45.39
CA MET A 1 -4.41 6.62 44.19
C MET A 1 -3.52 5.70 43.35
N SER A 2 -3.77 4.39 43.44
CA SER A 2 -3.02 3.41 42.63
C SER A 2 -3.38 3.58 41.17
N ALA A 3 -2.40 3.94 40.34
CA ALA A 3 -2.54 3.81 38.90
C ALA A 3 -2.88 2.34 38.58
N LYS A 4 -4.08 2.07 38.10
CA LYS A 4 -4.43 0.76 37.57
C LYS A 4 -3.44 0.46 36.44
N THR A 5 -2.48 -0.42 36.68
CA THR A 5 -1.57 -0.93 35.66
C THR A 5 -2.45 -1.57 34.56
N GLU A 6 -2.58 -0.88 33.45
CA GLU A 6 -3.40 -1.34 32.34
C GLU A 6 -2.85 -2.69 31.84
N SER A 7 -3.72 -3.66 31.62
CA SER A 7 -3.29 -4.98 31.14
C SER A 7 -2.53 -4.83 29.82
N PRO A 8 -1.31 -5.43 29.68
CA PRO A 8 -0.57 -5.37 28.42
C PRO A 8 -1.38 -5.81 27.20
N VAL A 9 -2.25 -6.78 27.37
CA VAL A 9 -3.15 -7.28 26.32
C VAL A 9 -4.17 -6.21 25.91
N ARG A 10 -4.75 -5.49 26.89
CA ARG A 10 -5.69 -4.41 26.62
C ARG A 10 -5.02 -3.25 25.87
N LEU A 11 -3.87 -2.81 26.34
CA LEU A 11 -3.12 -1.74 25.69
C LEU A 11 -2.73 -2.12 24.25
N ALA A 12 -2.31 -3.38 24.01
CA ALA A 12 -2.00 -3.86 22.66
C ALA A 12 -3.23 -3.83 21.73
N ALA A 13 -4.41 -4.23 22.25
CA ALA A 13 -5.65 -4.20 21.49
C ALA A 13 -6.07 -2.76 21.14
N GLU A 14 -6.00 -1.83 22.10
CA GLU A 14 -6.30 -0.41 21.90
C GLU A 14 -5.34 0.25 20.91
N THR A 15 -4.05 -0.09 20.98
CA THR A 15 -3.03 0.38 20.03
C THR A 15 -3.35 -0.08 18.60
N TRP A 16 -3.68 -1.36 18.43
CA TRP A 16 -4.06 -1.90 17.13
C TRP A 16 -5.33 -1.25 16.59
N GLU A 17 -6.36 -1.13 17.42
CA GLU A 17 -7.63 -0.51 17.02
C GLU A 17 -7.44 0.95 16.60
N SER A 18 -6.63 1.71 17.34
CA SER A 18 -6.30 3.10 17.00
C SER A 18 -5.59 3.20 15.65
N LEU A 19 -4.58 2.38 15.42
CA LEU A 19 -3.85 2.33 14.15
C LEU A 19 -4.79 1.99 12.98
N PHE A 20 -5.62 0.96 13.14
CA PHE A 20 -6.57 0.51 12.13
C PHE A 20 -7.60 1.60 11.79
N ARG A 21 -8.20 2.23 12.80
CA ARG A 21 -9.17 3.31 12.60
C ARG A 21 -8.55 4.55 11.95
N ALA A 22 -7.33 4.91 12.31
CA ALA A 22 -6.59 6.00 11.68
C ALA A 22 -6.36 5.70 10.19
N GLN A 23 -5.89 4.50 9.87
CA GLN A 23 -5.71 4.07 8.48
C GLN A 23 -7.02 4.16 7.69
N VAL A 24 -8.12 3.61 8.21
CA VAL A 24 -9.43 3.64 7.53
C VAL A 24 -9.89 5.08 7.28
N ALA A 25 -9.76 5.97 8.26
CA ALA A 25 -10.17 7.37 8.13
C ALA A 25 -9.35 8.11 7.07
N VAL A 26 -8.02 7.96 7.10
CA VAL A 26 -7.10 8.57 6.11
C VAL A 26 -7.39 8.01 4.71
N MET A 27 -7.51 6.69 4.57
CA MET A 27 -7.77 6.05 3.28
C MET A 27 -9.08 6.51 2.64
N ARG A 28 -10.16 6.61 3.43
CA ARG A 28 -11.44 7.15 2.93
C ARG A 28 -11.30 8.57 2.42
N ARG A 29 -10.52 9.40 3.09
CA ARG A 29 -10.30 10.78 2.67
C ARG A 29 -9.49 10.86 1.39
N LEU A 30 -8.43 10.06 1.27
CA LEU A 30 -7.58 9.98 0.09
C LEU A 30 -8.34 9.45 -1.13
N GLN A 31 -9.14 8.40 -0.96
CA GLN A 31 -9.95 7.83 -2.04
C GLN A 31 -11.01 8.80 -2.59
N ALA A 32 -11.53 9.69 -1.75
CA ALA A 32 -12.47 10.73 -2.17
C ALA A 32 -11.80 11.90 -2.91
N GLY A 33 -10.46 11.97 -2.89
CA GLY A 33 -9.68 13.02 -3.53
C GLY A 33 -9.64 12.90 -5.06
N PRO A 34 -9.22 13.97 -5.75
CA PRO A 34 -9.18 14.03 -7.22
C PRO A 34 -8.11 13.09 -7.83
N ALA A 35 -7.06 12.73 -7.08
CA ALA A 35 -5.97 11.87 -7.57
C ALA A 35 -6.45 10.51 -8.08
N PHE A 36 -7.51 9.95 -7.50
CA PHE A 36 -8.03 8.62 -7.81
C PHE A 36 -9.31 8.60 -8.66
N LYS A 37 -9.62 9.66 -9.39
CA LYS A 37 -10.80 9.70 -10.28
C LYS A 37 -10.74 8.73 -11.46
N GLY A 38 -9.53 8.44 -11.95
CA GLY A 38 -9.31 7.59 -13.13
C GLY A 38 -8.70 6.23 -12.82
N LEU A 39 -8.28 5.99 -11.58
CA LEU A 39 -7.63 4.76 -11.13
C LEU A 39 -7.97 4.53 -9.66
N ALA A 40 -8.42 3.32 -9.30
CA ALA A 40 -8.68 2.98 -7.91
C ALA A 40 -7.37 2.95 -7.10
N ILE A 41 -7.43 3.24 -5.80
CA ILE A 41 -6.24 3.30 -4.95
C ILE A 41 -5.48 1.96 -4.91
N ASN A 42 -6.18 0.84 -4.88
CA ASN A 42 -5.54 -0.48 -4.92
C ASN A 42 -4.91 -0.81 -6.28
N GLU A 43 -5.42 -0.24 -7.37
CA GLU A 43 -4.77 -0.31 -8.69
C GLU A 43 -3.49 0.53 -8.70
N TYR A 44 -3.53 1.73 -8.11
CA TYR A 44 -2.35 2.56 -7.91
C TYR A 44 -1.29 1.86 -7.05
N ASP A 45 -1.68 1.19 -5.97
CA ASP A 45 -0.75 0.48 -5.09
C ASP A 45 0.02 -0.63 -5.83
N VAL A 46 -0.64 -1.31 -6.77
CA VAL A 46 0.03 -2.29 -7.66
C VAL A 46 1.03 -1.59 -8.58
N LEU A 47 0.64 -0.49 -9.23
CA LEU A 47 1.56 0.27 -10.10
C LEU A 47 2.75 0.83 -9.31
N PHE A 48 2.50 1.35 -8.11
CA PHE A 48 3.53 1.86 -7.21
C PHE A 48 4.51 0.76 -6.78
N THR A 49 4.01 -0.41 -6.39
CA THR A 49 4.85 -1.56 -6.01
C THR A 49 5.73 -2.00 -7.17
N LEU A 50 5.17 -2.12 -8.37
CA LEU A 50 5.93 -2.45 -9.57
C LEU A 50 6.98 -1.40 -9.93
N SER A 51 6.70 -0.12 -9.71
CA SER A 51 7.65 0.98 -9.97
C SER A 51 8.91 0.91 -9.10
N ARG A 52 8.83 0.22 -7.97
CA ARG A 52 9.94 0.04 -7.04
C ARG A 52 10.71 -1.28 -7.23
N CYS A 53 10.31 -2.10 -8.19
CA CYS A 53 10.96 -3.37 -8.47
C CYS A 53 12.22 -3.17 -9.32
N PRO A 54 13.43 -3.44 -8.79
CA PRO A 54 14.69 -3.21 -9.51
C PRO A 54 14.83 -4.07 -10.78
N SER A 55 14.28 -5.27 -10.78
CA SER A 55 14.32 -6.19 -11.92
C SER A 55 13.31 -5.85 -13.02
N GLY A 56 12.35 -4.98 -12.75
CA GLY A 56 11.24 -4.66 -13.63
C GLY A 56 10.12 -5.69 -13.63
N TRP A 57 10.41 -6.97 -13.41
CA TRP A 57 9.43 -8.05 -13.31
C TRP A 57 9.27 -8.51 -11.86
N LEU A 58 8.01 -8.66 -11.41
CA LEU A 58 7.66 -9.15 -10.10
C LEU A 58 6.67 -10.31 -10.24
N ARG A 59 6.76 -11.32 -9.37
CA ARG A 59 5.75 -12.37 -9.32
C ARG A 59 4.42 -11.82 -8.81
N GLN A 60 3.31 -12.22 -9.42
CA GLN A 60 1.99 -11.72 -9.04
C GLN A 60 1.63 -12.05 -7.58
N ASN A 61 2.08 -13.19 -7.05
CA ASN A 61 1.88 -13.51 -5.64
C ASN A 61 2.69 -12.61 -4.69
N GLU A 62 3.87 -12.13 -5.10
CA GLU A 62 4.66 -11.16 -4.32
C GLU A 62 3.98 -9.78 -4.25
N LEU A 63 3.19 -9.40 -5.26
CA LEU A 63 2.34 -8.21 -5.18
C LEU A 63 1.34 -8.30 -4.03
N ASN A 64 0.87 -9.50 -3.69
CA ASN A 64 -0.10 -9.70 -2.62
C ASN A 64 0.47 -9.43 -1.22
N ASP A 65 1.80 -9.44 -1.06
CA ASP A 65 2.45 -9.06 0.20
C ASP A 65 2.34 -7.56 0.49
N HIS A 66 2.03 -6.76 -0.53
CA HIS A 66 1.93 -5.30 -0.46
C HIS A 66 0.49 -4.77 -0.55
N VAL A 67 -0.46 -5.61 -0.95
CA VAL A 67 -1.87 -5.25 -1.08
C VAL A 67 -2.74 -6.27 -0.35
N LEU A 68 -3.71 -5.79 0.41
CA LEU A 68 -4.60 -6.67 1.19
C LEU A 68 -5.78 -7.13 0.32
N LEU A 69 -5.51 -8.03 -0.61
CA LEU A 69 -6.50 -8.59 -1.53
C LEU A 69 -6.44 -10.12 -1.53
N SER A 70 -7.56 -10.76 -1.86
CA SER A 70 -7.53 -12.18 -2.18
C SER A 70 -6.78 -12.43 -3.49
N GLN A 71 -6.23 -13.63 -3.69
CA GLN A 71 -5.52 -14.01 -4.93
C GLN A 71 -6.39 -13.79 -6.18
N SER A 72 -7.68 -14.15 -6.11
CA SER A 72 -8.61 -13.94 -7.21
C SER A 72 -8.90 -12.47 -7.49
N SER A 73 -8.99 -11.64 -6.46
CA SER A 73 -9.19 -10.19 -6.60
C SER A 73 -7.97 -9.52 -7.20
N LEU A 74 -6.77 -9.90 -6.76
CA LEU A 74 -5.51 -9.40 -7.33
C LEU A 74 -5.38 -9.80 -8.81
N SER A 75 -5.66 -11.06 -9.15
CA SER A 75 -5.59 -11.53 -10.54
C SER A 75 -6.51 -10.73 -11.46
N ARG A 76 -7.77 -10.48 -11.05
CA ARG A 76 -8.71 -9.66 -11.81
C ARG A 76 -8.25 -8.20 -11.92
N LEU A 77 -7.64 -7.66 -10.87
CA LEU A 77 -7.11 -6.30 -10.87
C LEU A 77 -5.97 -6.18 -11.87
N VAL A 78 -4.99 -7.08 -11.83
CA VAL A 78 -3.86 -7.10 -12.76
C VAL A 78 -4.34 -7.30 -14.21
N GLU A 79 -5.34 -8.16 -14.44
CA GLU A 79 -5.95 -8.33 -15.77
C GLU A 79 -6.60 -7.04 -16.30
N ARG A 80 -7.30 -6.29 -15.44
CA ARG A 80 -7.84 -4.97 -15.83
C ARG A 80 -6.75 -3.97 -16.17
N LEU A 81 -5.67 -3.93 -15.39
CA LEU A 81 -4.53 -3.06 -15.67
C LEU A 81 -3.84 -3.42 -16.99
N GLU A 82 -3.72 -4.71 -17.31
CA GLU A 82 -3.18 -5.18 -18.58
C GLU A 82 -4.06 -4.76 -19.76
N LYS A 83 -5.40 -4.94 -19.65
CA LYS A 83 -6.36 -4.49 -20.68
C LYS A 83 -6.31 -2.97 -20.93
N ARG A 84 -5.91 -2.20 -19.91
CA ARG A 84 -5.67 -0.76 -20.03
C ARG A 84 -4.27 -0.40 -20.55
N GLY A 85 -3.42 -1.39 -20.81
CA GLY A 85 -2.06 -1.17 -21.27
C GLY A 85 -1.10 -0.61 -20.22
N LEU A 86 -1.43 -0.74 -18.94
CA LEU A 86 -0.63 -0.17 -17.83
C LEU A 86 0.39 -1.17 -17.26
N VAL A 87 0.14 -2.45 -17.44
CA VAL A 87 1.05 -3.53 -17.07
C VAL A 87 1.12 -4.57 -18.19
N GLU A 88 2.16 -5.39 -18.16
CA GLU A 88 2.32 -6.58 -18.98
C GLU A 88 2.41 -7.81 -18.09
N ARG A 89 1.90 -8.93 -18.56
CA ARG A 89 2.02 -10.24 -17.90
C ARG A 89 2.73 -11.24 -18.79
N MET A 90 3.47 -12.14 -18.16
CA MET A 90 4.02 -13.31 -18.85
C MET A 90 4.04 -14.52 -17.89
N PRO A 91 3.95 -15.75 -18.42
CA PRO A 91 4.18 -16.94 -17.62
C PRO A 91 5.58 -16.92 -17.02
N SER A 92 5.73 -17.41 -15.77
CA SER A 92 7.04 -17.57 -15.16
C SER A 92 7.84 -18.63 -15.91
N PRO A 93 9.08 -18.34 -16.37
CA PRO A 93 9.89 -19.29 -17.12
C PRO A 93 10.34 -20.50 -16.29
N ASN A 94 10.32 -20.40 -14.95
CA ASN A 94 10.89 -21.42 -14.05
C ASN A 94 9.88 -22.43 -13.52
N ASP A 95 8.56 -22.12 -13.49
CA ASP A 95 7.57 -22.99 -12.89
C ASP A 95 6.22 -22.96 -13.59
N GLY A 96 6.03 -22.71 -14.78
CA GLY A 96 4.80 -22.82 -15.58
C GLY A 96 3.44 -22.46 -14.95
N ARG A 97 3.41 -22.20 -13.64
CA ARG A 97 2.22 -21.86 -12.84
C ARG A 97 2.23 -20.42 -12.33
N GLY A 98 3.40 -19.77 -12.29
CA GLY A 98 3.57 -18.40 -11.87
C GLY A 98 3.29 -17.42 -13.00
N VAL A 99 2.83 -16.23 -12.63
CA VAL A 99 2.68 -15.07 -13.53
C VAL A 99 3.65 -13.99 -13.08
N LEU A 100 4.43 -13.48 -14.02
CA LEU A 100 5.25 -12.28 -13.83
C LEU A 100 4.49 -11.06 -14.36
N VAL A 101 4.64 -9.94 -13.67
CA VAL A 101 4.00 -8.67 -14.00
C VAL A 101 5.06 -7.56 -14.01
N ARG A 102 4.98 -6.65 -14.96
CA ARG A 102 5.78 -5.41 -14.97
C ARG A 102 4.97 -4.20 -15.42
N LEU A 103 5.46 -3.02 -15.10
CA LEU A 103 4.92 -1.78 -15.66
C LEU A 103 5.25 -1.64 -17.15
N THR A 104 4.27 -1.12 -17.91
CA THR A 104 4.54 -0.49 -19.19
C THR A 104 5.06 0.95 -18.98
N GLU A 105 5.54 1.59 -20.03
CA GLU A 105 5.87 3.01 -20.00
C GLU A 105 4.65 3.85 -19.60
N ALA A 106 3.48 3.57 -20.20
CA ALA A 106 2.22 4.24 -19.87
C ALA A 106 1.82 4.05 -18.40
N GLY A 107 1.98 2.84 -17.86
CA GLY A 107 1.73 2.55 -16.43
C GLY A 107 2.66 3.34 -15.52
N GLY A 108 3.93 3.44 -15.86
CA GLY A 108 4.91 4.22 -15.12
C GLY A 108 4.62 5.72 -15.13
N GLU A 109 4.24 6.28 -16.27
CA GLU A 109 3.88 7.70 -16.37
C GLU A 109 2.59 8.03 -15.58
N LEU A 110 1.57 7.19 -15.69
CA LEU A 110 0.34 7.35 -14.91
C LEU A 110 0.61 7.26 -13.39
N GLN A 111 1.44 6.29 -12.98
CA GLN A 111 1.83 6.14 -11.56
C GLN A 111 2.53 7.41 -11.05
N LYS A 112 3.47 7.98 -11.81
CA LYS A 112 4.17 9.22 -11.44
C LYS A 112 3.22 10.42 -11.35
N GLN A 113 2.29 10.54 -12.30
CA GLN A 113 1.30 11.61 -12.32
C GLN A 113 0.41 11.55 -11.07
N ILE A 114 -0.21 10.40 -10.80
CA ILE A 114 -1.07 10.20 -9.62
C ILE A 114 -0.26 10.35 -8.34
N GLY A 115 0.95 9.80 -8.30
CA GLY A 115 1.84 9.87 -7.14
C GLY A 115 2.14 11.29 -6.69
N ARG A 116 2.35 12.22 -7.61
CA ARG A 116 2.57 13.63 -7.28
C ARG A 116 1.37 14.28 -6.58
N GLU A 117 0.16 13.99 -7.05
CA GLU A 117 -1.07 14.48 -6.43
C GLU A 117 -1.32 13.79 -5.09
N HIS A 118 -1.17 12.48 -5.06
CA HIS A 118 -1.36 11.66 -3.85
C HIS A 118 -0.44 12.06 -2.70
N VAL A 119 0.83 12.33 -2.96
CA VAL A 119 1.77 12.82 -1.93
C VAL A 119 1.34 14.19 -1.37
N ARG A 120 0.80 15.07 -2.19
CA ARG A 120 0.25 16.36 -1.73
C ARG A 120 -0.99 16.18 -0.86
N ASP A 121 -1.88 15.27 -1.25
CA ASP A 121 -3.08 14.94 -0.48
C ASP A 121 -2.71 14.33 0.89
N ILE A 122 -1.74 13.41 0.92
CA ILE A 122 -1.18 12.87 2.16
C ILE A 122 -0.62 13.98 3.04
N ALA A 123 0.22 14.85 2.47
CA ALA A 123 0.83 15.95 3.22
C ALA A 123 -0.23 16.91 3.79
N ALA A 124 -1.28 17.20 3.02
CA ALA A 124 -2.38 18.04 3.47
C ALA A 124 -3.16 17.47 4.66
N LEU A 125 -3.16 16.14 4.84
CA LEU A 125 -3.79 15.47 5.98
C LEU A 125 -2.85 15.32 7.17
N VAL A 126 -1.59 14.96 6.92
CA VAL A 126 -0.65 14.56 7.97
C VAL A 126 0.04 15.75 8.61
N VAL A 127 0.51 16.71 7.80
CA VAL A 127 1.30 17.85 8.29
C VAL A 127 0.53 18.75 9.30
N PRO A 128 -0.76 19.06 9.10
CA PRO A 128 -1.51 19.83 10.09
C PRO A 128 -1.84 19.05 11.38
N ALA A 129 -1.85 17.72 11.31
CA ALA A 129 -2.24 16.84 12.40
C ALA A 129 -1.08 16.47 13.34
N LEU A 130 0.13 16.35 12.79
CA LEU A 130 1.31 15.85 13.49
C LEU A 130 2.51 16.75 13.25
N THR A 131 3.23 17.08 14.33
CA THR A 131 4.55 17.72 14.23
C THR A 131 5.57 16.81 13.54
N ALA A 132 6.66 17.36 13.05
CA ALA A 132 7.72 16.57 12.41
C ALA A 132 8.28 15.48 13.33
N ALA A 133 8.43 15.77 14.63
CA ALA A 133 8.89 14.80 15.62
C ALA A 133 7.90 13.64 15.81
N GLU A 134 6.60 13.94 15.87
CA GLU A 134 5.54 12.93 15.97
C GLU A 134 5.45 12.07 14.71
N GLN A 135 5.63 12.67 13.52
CA GLN A 135 5.70 11.93 12.26
C GLN A 135 6.87 10.96 12.24
N GLN A 136 8.06 11.39 12.68
CA GLN A 136 9.25 10.53 12.76
C GLN A 136 9.05 9.39 13.75
N GLU A 137 8.43 9.65 14.90
CA GLU A 137 8.16 8.62 15.90
C GLU A 137 7.11 7.62 15.40
N LEU A 138 6.03 8.09 14.78
CA LEU A 138 5.02 7.21 14.17
C LEU A 138 5.64 6.33 13.09
N LEU A 139 6.47 6.90 12.21
CA LEU A 139 7.20 6.16 11.18
C LEU A 139 8.07 5.07 11.81
N ARG A 140 8.87 5.40 12.82
CA ARG A 140 9.73 4.47 13.53
C ARG A 140 8.95 3.31 14.16
N LEU A 141 7.81 3.61 14.80
CA LEU A 141 6.99 2.60 15.50
C LEU A 141 6.27 1.67 14.51
N THR A 142 5.70 2.22 13.44
CA THR A 142 5.02 1.42 12.42
C THR A 142 5.98 0.54 11.65
N GLU A 143 7.19 1.02 11.31
CA GLU A 143 8.23 0.20 10.70
C GLU A 143 8.71 -0.93 11.61
N LYS A 144 8.89 -0.66 12.91
CA LYS A 144 9.23 -1.68 13.91
C LYS A 144 8.16 -2.77 13.98
N LEU A 145 6.89 -2.37 14.02
CA LEU A 145 5.77 -3.32 14.05
C LEU A 145 5.72 -4.16 12.76
N ARG A 146 5.85 -3.52 11.60
CA ARG A 146 5.88 -4.20 10.30
C ARG A 146 6.99 -5.22 10.20
N ALA A 147 8.21 -4.86 10.61
CA ALA A 147 9.35 -5.77 10.61
C ALA A 147 9.14 -7.00 11.52
N SER A 148 8.50 -6.81 12.66
CA SER A 148 8.26 -7.90 13.62
C SER A 148 7.30 -8.98 13.11
N VAL A 149 6.37 -8.63 12.23
CA VAL A 149 5.41 -9.60 11.64
C VAL A 149 5.91 -10.21 10.34
N ALA A 150 6.77 -9.51 9.60
CA ALA A 150 7.39 -10.02 8.38
C ALA A 150 8.45 -11.13 8.65
N SER A 151 8.98 -11.18 9.88
CA SER A 151 10.02 -12.14 10.29
C SER A 151 9.46 -13.49 10.78
N ARG A 152 8.15 -13.70 10.75
CA ARG A 152 7.45 -14.91 11.16
C ARG A 152 6.96 -15.71 9.96
#